data_6ec868d0b9b0c0e8033fa552adbb6416
#
_entry.id   6ec868d0b9b0c0e8033fa552adbb6416
#
_cell.length_a   1.000
_cell.length_b   1.000
_cell.length_c   1.000
_cell.angle_alpha   90.00
_cell.angle_beta   90.00
_cell.angle_gamma   90.00
#
_symmetry.space_group_name_H-M   'P 1'
#
loop_
_entity.id
_entity.type
_entity.pdbx_description
1 polymer ?
#
loop_
_entity_poly.entity_id
_entity_poly.type
_entity_poly.pdbx_seq_one_letter_code
_entity_poly.pdbx_strand_id
1 'polypeptide(L)'
;MQNNVLQLIVADDDFIAANRARELFEEASKQVVDDMSIEIIDASANKADDAVEICKKIVAAAATLSLFGGKKLVWARNFNFLNDSPVSKNESVREAIENMAESLKSLSTDDALVIINASPVNRTNRMLKILQSIADFEDFKTKDTENACSDLLKSEAEKMGIKLERGVAETISAIVANNTRMALQELKKLANYVNFERPVSESDAIEMVPIFGEGDFFDISNAFYSGNLEDAMGTLRRYFFTNKTASARPIISVIQKQNSILIQIRALMDSKILPKISSQLPRGSIANAGEIFGKYFEGADKKSSYNLFSQNEWYAGSKLAPIAAKMTLKKLIDIQMNLTKAFEDLIARPNNDESIMRELFIRSLSIE
;
A
#
# COMPACT_ATOMS: atom_id res chain seq x y z
N MET A 1 -1.77 -31.94 6.37
CA MET A 1 -1.26 -32.90 5.38
C MET A 1 -1.46 -32.29 4.00
N GLN A 2 -0.41 -32.19 3.19
CA GLN A 2 -0.53 -31.75 1.79
C GLN A 2 -1.25 -32.86 1.01
N ASN A 3 -2.41 -32.54 0.45
CA ASN A 3 -3.21 -33.52 -0.27
C ASN A 3 -2.99 -33.48 -1.79
N ASN A 4 -2.43 -32.39 -2.30
CA ASN A 4 -2.22 -32.14 -3.72
C ASN A 4 -0.78 -31.68 -4.02
N VAL A 5 -0.35 -31.95 -5.26
CA VAL A 5 0.96 -31.47 -5.77
C VAL A 5 1.00 -29.96 -5.84
N LEU A 6 -0.12 -29.31 -6.14
CA LEU A 6 -0.23 -27.87 -6.31
C LEU A 6 -0.72 -27.19 -5.02
N GLN A 7 0.03 -26.20 -4.55
CA GLN A 7 -0.37 -25.22 -3.55
C GLN A 7 -0.67 -23.91 -4.28
N LEU A 8 -1.90 -23.46 -4.30
CA LEU A 8 -2.33 -22.26 -4.99
C LEU A 8 -2.76 -21.19 -3.99
N ILE A 9 -1.98 -20.13 -3.89
CA ILE A 9 -2.23 -18.99 -3.01
C ILE A 9 -2.67 -17.80 -3.86
N VAL A 10 -3.86 -17.30 -3.60
CA VAL A 10 -4.37 -16.09 -4.26
C VAL A 10 -4.69 -15.01 -3.23
N ALA A 11 -4.43 -13.77 -3.59
CA ALA A 11 -4.81 -12.61 -2.77
C ALA A 11 -5.14 -11.41 -3.66
N ASP A 12 -5.85 -10.44 -3.09
CA ASP A 12 -6.06 -9.15 -3.74
C ASP A 12 -4.78 -8.29 -3.70
N ASP A 13 -3.94 -8.50 -2.68
CA ASP A 13 -2.63 -7.87 -2.50
C ASP A 13 -1.52 -8.87 -2.86
N ASP A 14 -0.62 -8.47 -3.78
CA ASP A 14 0.49 -9.29 -4.27
C ASP A 14 1.48 -9.67 -3.17
N PHE A 15 1.69 -8.76 -2.21
CA PHE A 15 2.60 -8.98 -1.11
C PHE A 15 2.07 -10.06 -0.14
N ILE A 16 0.75 -10.08 0.14
CA ILE A 16 0.13 -11.11 0.98
C ILE A 16 0.29 -12.48 0.33
N ALA A 17 -0.02 -12.60 -0.97
CA ALA A 17 0.14 -13.86 -1.69
C ALA A 17 1.61 -14.32 -1.69
N ALA A 18 2.55 -13.40 -1.94
CA ALA A 18 3.98 -13.72 -1.98
C ALA A 18 4.55 -14.08 -0.60
N ASN A 19 4.10 -13.42 0.47
CA ASN A 19 4.55 -13.71 1.84
C ASN A 19 4.10 -15.08 2.29
N ARG A 20 2.83 -15.41 2.04
CA ARG A 20 2.28 -16.73 2.37
C ARG A 20 2.95 -17.86 1.58
N ALA A 21 3.16 -17.64 0.28
CA ALA A 21 3.89 -18.61 -0.56
C ALA A 21 5.32 -18.81 -0.09
N ARG A 22 5.99 -17.76 0.40
CA ARG A 22 7.33 -17.86 0.97
C ARG A 22 7.35 -18.70 2.24
N GLU A 23 6.38 -18.53 3.15
CA GLU A 23 6.26 -19.35 4.36
C GLU A 23 6.15 -20.84 4.00
N LEU A 24 5.28 -21.18 3.06
CA LEU A 24 5.11 -22.57 2.58
C LEU A 24 6.39 -23.10 1.91
N PHE A 25 7.04 -22.26 1.11
CA PHE A 25 8.30 -22.62 0.46
C PHE A 25 9.43 -22.87 1.46
N GLU A 26 9.60 -22.02 2.48
CA GLU A 26 10.60 -22.16 3.52
C GLU A 26 10.33 -23.39 4.39
N GLU A 27 9.07 -23.73 4.62
CA GLU A 27 8.70 -24.97 5.32
C GLU A 27 9.00 -26.22 4.48
N ALA A 28 8.62 -26.19 3.19
CA ALA A 28 8.83 -27.28 2.27
C ALA A 28 10.33 -27.50 1.95
N SER A 29 11.10 -26.42 1.84
CA SER A 29 12.54 -26.50 1.54
C SER A 29 13.35 -27.25 2.61
N LYS A 30 12.90 -27.25 3.85
CA LYS A 30 13.51 -28.03 4.95
C LYS A 30 13.41 -29.54 4.75
N GLN A 31 12.50 -29.99 3.90
CA GLN A 31 12.24 -31.40 3.60
C GLN A 31 12.90 -31.86 2.30
N VAL A 32 13.49 -30.94 1.55
CA VAL A 32 14.19 -31.23 0.27
C VAL A 32 15.62 -31.67 0.55
N VAL A 33 16.07 -32.70 -0.16
CA VAL A 33 17.38 -33.34 0.10
C VAL A 33 18.55 -32.50 -0.39
N ASP A 34 18.37 -31.74 -1.49
CA ASP A 34 19.41 -30.93 -2.11
C ASP A 34 18.85 -29.68 -2.81
N ASP A 35 19.68 -28.64 -2.93
CA ASP A 35 19.29 -27.37 -3.54
C ASP A 35 19.00 -27.48 -5.05
N MET A 36 19.49 -28.53 -5.75
CA MET A 36 19.20 -28.76 -7.17
C MET A 36 17.76 -29.23 -7.40
N SER A 37 17.13 -29.74 -6.33
CA SER A 37 15.71 -30.09 -6.34
C SER A 37 14.76 -28.92 -6.14
N ILE A 38 15.30 -27.70 -5.93
CA ILE A 38 14.55 -26.47 -5.76
C ILE A 38 14.63 -25.63 -7.04
N GLU A 39 13.47 -25.18 -7.55
CA GLU A 39 13.40 -24.30 -8.70
C GLU A 39 12.42 -23.14 -8.45
N ILE A 40 12.91 -21.91 -8.66
CA ILE A 40 12.10 -20.69 -8.51
C ILE A 40 11.93 -20.07 -9.91
N ILE A 41 10.66 -19.93 -10.31
CA ILE A 41 10.28 -19.41 -11.63
C ILE A 41 9.57 -18.07 -11.42
N ASP A 42 10.04 -17.00 -12.09
CA ASP A 42 9.24 -15.79 -12.21
C ASP A 42 8.13 -16.02 -13.23
N ALA A 43 6.90 -16.04 -12.73
CA ALA A 43 5.70 -16.33 -13.52
C ALA A 43 4.95 -15.04 -13.94
N SER A 44 5.64 -13.90 -13.99
CA SER A 44 5.09 -12.66 -14.51
C SER A 44 5.10 -12.65 -16.03
N ALA A 45 3.92 -12.55 -16.65
CA ALA A 45 3.76 -12.49 -18.10
C ALA A 45 3.24 -11.12 -18.55
N ASN A 46 3.90 -10.54 -19.56
CA ASN A 46 3.45 -9.32 -20.22
C ASN A 46 2.75 -9.60 -21.55
N LYS A 47 3.01 -10.77 -22.15
CA LYS A 47 2.46 -11.24 -23.43
C LYS A 47 1.93 -12.66 -23.29
N ALA A 48 1.07 -13.05 -24.23
CA ALA A 48 0.51 -14.40 -24.24
C ALA A 48 1.58 -15.50 -24.40
N ASP A 49 2.57 -15.26 -25.24
CA ASP A 49 3.67 -16.22 -25.47
C ASP A 49 4.49 -16.45 -24.19
N ASP A 50 4.74 -15.38 -23.40
CA ASP A 50 5.43 -15.49 -22.10
C ASP A 50 4.63 -16.40 -21.16
N ALA A 51 3.31 -16.21 -21.08
CA ALA A 51 2.44 -17.00 -20.21
C ALA A 51 2.41 -18.49 -20.61
N VAL A 52 2.37 -18.78 -21.91
CA VAL A 52 2.46 -20.15 -22.42
C VAL A 52 3.80 -20.80 -22.08
N GLU A 53 4.91 -20.06 -22.24
CA GLU A 53 6.24 -20.54 -21.89
C GLU A 53 6.39 -20.80 -20.39
N ILE A 54 5.86 -19.92 -19.56
CA ILE A 54 5.84 -20.07 -18.08
C ILE A 54 5.11 -21.36 -17.69
N CYS A 55 3.92 -21.61 -18.24
CA CYS A 55 3.19 -22.85 -17.96
C CYS A 55 4.00 -24.10 -18.33
N LYS A 56 4.67 -24.09 -19.48
CA LYS A 56 5.55 -25.18 -19.91
C LYS A 56 6.74 -25.36 -18.97
N LYS A 57 7.37 -24.27 -18.54
CA LYS A 57 8.50 -24.29 -17.58
C LYS A 57 8.08 -24.89 -16.24
N ILE A 58 6.90 -24.50 -15.70
CA ILE A 58 6.39 -25.06 -14.44
C ILE A 58 6.21 -26.57 -14.55
N VAL A 59 5.61 -27.06 -15.66
CA VAL A 59 5.42 -28.49 -15.87
C VAL A 59 6.75 -29.21 -16.01
N ALA A 60 7.67 -28.68 -16.82
CA ALA A 60 8.99 -29.28 -17.03
C ALA A 60 9.77 -29.37 -15.71
N ALA A 61 9.77 -28.30 -14.92
CA ALA A 61 10.41 -28.26 -13.61
C ALA A 61 9.82 -29.31 -12.66
N ALA A 62 8.48 -29.40 -12.58
CA ALA A 62 7.78 -30.33 -11.67
C ALA A 62 7.94 -31.80 -12.10
N ALA A 63 8.04 -32.09 -13.41
CA ALA A 63 8.22 -33.43 -13.95
C ALA A 63 9.67 -33.91 -13.90
N THR A 64 10.65 -33.02 -13.61
CA THR A 64 12.07 -33.41 -13.51
C THR A 64 12.30 -34.14 -12.19
N LEU A 65 12.78 -35.38 -12.28
CA LEU A 65 13.14 -36.16 -11.10
C LEU A 65 14.37 -35.58 -10.38
N SER A 66 14.34 -35.59 -9.06
CA SER A 66 15.52 -35.25 -8.25
C SER A 66 16.63 -36.26 -8.49
N LEU A 67 17.86 -35.78 -8.73
CA LEU A 67 19.04 -36.63 -8.97
C LEU A 67 19.45 -37.46 -7.76
N PHE A 68 19.17 -36.96 -6.56
CA PHE A 68 19.56 -37.60 -5.30
C PHE A 68 18.37 -38.24 -4.57
N GLY A 69 17.23 -38.37 -5.25
CA GLY A 69 15.97 -38.81 -4.64
C GLY A 69 15.30 -37.69 -3.86
N GLY A 70 14.05 -37.95 -3.43
CA GLY A 70 13.24 -36.95 -2.73
C GLY A 70 12.38 -36.11 -3.65
N LYS A 71 11.73 -35.12 -3.08
CA LYS A 71 10.70 -34.33 -3.72
C LYS A 71 11.29 -33.10 -4.45
N LYS A 72 10.84 -32.86 -5.67
CA LYS A 72 11.10 -31.61 -6.41
C LYS A 72 10.22 -30.48 -5.85
N LEU A 73 10.83 -29.33 -5.53
CA LEU A 73 10.12 -28.15 -5.05
C LEU A 73 10.18 -27.04 -6.12
N VAL A 74 9.03 -26.63 -6.63
CA VAL A 74 8.91 -25.57 -7.64
C VAL A 74 8.09 -24.43 -7.06
N TRP A 75 8.61 -23.21 -7.12
CA TRP A 75 7.88 -22.01 -6.75
C TRP A 75 7.72 -21.06 -7.94
N ALA A 76 6.50 -20.99 -8.50
CA ALA A 76 6.13 -20.03 -9.53
C ALA A 76 5.62 -18.73 -8.87
N ARG A 77 6.47 -17.70 -8.91
CA ARG A 77 6.24 -16.40 -8.26
C ARG A 77 5.53 -15.44 -9.20
N ASN A 78 4.68 -14.57 -8.63
CA ASN A 78 4.05 -13.47 -9.36
C ASN A 78 3.17 -13.90 -10.55
N PHE A 79 2.43 -14.98 -10.39
CA PHE A 79 1.55 -15.48 -11.45
C PHE A 79 0.41 -14.49 -11.68
N ASN A 80 0.51 -13.67 -12.74
CA ASN A 80 -0.30 -12.47 -12.93
C ASN A 80 -1.35 -12.57 -14.06
N PHE A 81 -1.63 -13.75 -14.60
CA PHE A 81 -2.54 -13.95 -15.72
C PHE A 81 -3.79 -14.80 -15.38
N LEU A 82 -4.26 -14.72 -14.11
CA LEU A 82 -5.59 -15.21 -13.69
C LEU A 82 -6.60 -14.06 -13.47
N ASN A 83 -6.34 -12.92 -14.06
CA ASN A 83 -7.17 -11.71 -14.00
C ASN A 83 -8.00 -11.52 -15.28
N ASP A 84 -8.47 -10.30 -15.57
CA ASP A 84 -9.21 -9.94 -16.78
C ASP A 84 -8.35 -9.30 -17.87
N SER A 85 -7.02 -9.44 -17.80
CA SER A 85 -6.10 -8.87 -18.78
C SER A 85 -6.27 -9.48 -20.18
N PRO A 86 -5.80 -8.79 -21.23
CA PRO A 86 -5.75 -9.37 -22.58
C PRO A 86 -4.95 -10.68 -22.64
N VAL A 87 -3.90 -10.83 -21.82
CA VAL A 87 -3.10 -12.06 -21.71
C VAL A 87 -3.96 -13.22 -21.24
N SER A 88 -4.72 -13.04 -20.15
CA SER A 88 -5.55 -14.12 -19.60
C SER A 88 -6.77 -14.48 -20.47
N LYS A 89 -7.19 -13.58 -21.38
CA LYS A 89 -8.28 -13.83 -22.33
C LYS A 89 -7.83 -14.55 -23.60
N ASN A 90 -6.53 -14.67 -23.82
CA ASN A 90 -5.98 -15.34 -24.99
C ASN A 90 -6.22 -16.86 -24.91
N GLU A 91 -6.67 -17.46 -26.01
CA GLU A 91 -7.00 -18.88 -26.07
C GLU A 91 -5.77 -19.77 -25.82
N SER A 92 -4.62 -19.45 -26.42
CA SER A 92 -3.38 -20.22 -26.21
C SER A 92 -2.93 -20.25 -24.75
N VAL A 93 -3.19 -19.16 -24.00
CA VAL A 93 -2.89 -19.08 -22.55
C VAL A 93 -3.85 -19.98 -21.75
N ARG A 94 -5.13 -19.99 -22.13
CA ARG A 94 -6.12 -20.86 -21.48
C ARG A 94 -5.78 -22.33 -21.69
N GLU A 95 -5.49 -22.72 -22.93
CA GLU A 95 -5.05 -24.08 -23.27
C GLU A 95 -3.76 -24.47 -22.51
N ALA A 96 -2.80 -23.54 -22.40
CA ALA A 96 -1.56 -23.78 -21.65
C ALA A 96 -1.82 -24.03 -20.16
N ILE A 97 -2.74 -23.27 -19.55
CA ILE A 97 -3.13 -23.46 -18.13
C ILE A 97 -3.88 -24.79 -17.95
N GLU A 98 -4.80 -25.16 -18.86
CA GLU A 98 -5.50 -26.42 -18.83
C GLU A 98 -4.51 -27.61 -18.93
N ASN A 99 -3.59 -27.57 -19.89
CA ASN A 99 -2.54 -28.59 -20.05
C ASN A 99 -1.60 -28.66 -18.83
N MET A 100 -1.25 -27.52 -18.25
CA MET A 100 -0.47 -27.47 -17.01
C MET A 100 -1.24 -28.13 -15.86
N ALA A 101 -2.52 -27.84 -15.71
CA ALA A 101 -3.35 -28.42 -14.67
C ALA A 101 -3.46 -29.95 -14.79
N GLU A 102 -3.67 -30.46 -16.01
CA GLU A 102 -3.70 -31.92 -16.29
C GLU A 102 -2.36 -32.58 -15.97
N SER A 103 -1.26 -31.95 -16.39
CA SER A 103 0.09 -32.46 -16.12
C SER A 103 0.37 -32.54 -14.63
N LEU A 104 0.09 -31.44 -13.88
CA LEU A 104 0.31 -31.40 -12.42
C LEU A 104 -0.57 -32.41 -11.67
N LYS A 105 -1.81 -32.65 -12.13
CA LYS A 105 -2.71 -33.64 -11.56
C LYS A 105 -2.19 -35.06 -11.69
N SER A 106 -1.38 -35.35 -12.71
CA SER A 106 -0.83 -36.69 -12.96
C SER A 106 0.40 -37.00 -12.10
N LEU A 107 1.02 -36.00 -11.45
CA LEU A 107 2.20 -36.17 -10.61
C LEU A 107 1.84 -36.66 -9.21
N SER A 108 2.78 -37.42 -8.59
CA SER A 108 2.66 -37.83 -7.20
C SER A 108 3.07 -36.73 -6.24
N THR A 109 2.39 -36.61 -5.12
CA THR A 109 2.77 -35.73 -4.02
C THR A 109 4.10 -36.10 -3.36
N ASP A 110 4.58 -37.33 -3.61
CA ASP A 110 5.92 -37.76 -3.14
C ASP A 110 7.04 -37.28 -4.07
N ASP A 111 6.73 -37.03 -5.34
CA ASP A 111 7.71 -36.65 -6.35
C ASP A 111 7.88 -35.14 -6.51
N ALA A 112 6.80 -34.37 -6.37
CA ALA A 112 6.82 -32.94 -6.57
C ALA A 112 5.90 -32.15 -5.64
N LEU A 113 6.27 -30.91 -5.39
CA LEU A 113 5.43 -29.86 -4.80
C LEU A 113 5.60 -28.59 -5.60
N VAL A 114 4.49 -28.05 -6.10
CA VAL A 114 4.45 -26.80 -6.84
C VAL A 114 3.68 -25.76 -6.03
N ILE A 115 4.30 -24.63 -5.78
CA ILE A 115 3.69 -23.49 -5.10
C ILE A 115 3.48 -22.37 -6.13
N ILE A 116 2.25 -21.89 -6.27
CA ILE A 116 1.92 -20.75 -7.14
C ILE A 116 1.30 -19.66 -6.29
N ASN A 117 1.88 -18.45 -6.32
CA ASN A 117 1.22 -17.27 -5.79
C ASN A 117 0.73 -16.37 -6.91
N ALA A 118 -0.55 -16.04 -6.90
CA ALA A 118 -1.20 -15.26 -7.95
C ALA A 118 -1.91 -14.02 -7.39
N SER A 119 -1.60 -12.86 -8.00
CA SER A 119 -2.24 -11.57 -7.75
C SER A 119 -1.93 -10.65 -8.95
N PRO A 120 -2.86 -9.78 -9.38
CA PRO A 120 -4.29 -9.79 -9.04
C PRO A 120 -5.03 -10.96 -9.69
N VAL A 121 -6.14 -11.39 -9.09
CA VAL A 121 -6.96 -12.48 -9.62
C VAL A 121 -8.41 -12.07 -9.83
N ASN A 122 -9.04 -12.60 -10.88
CA ASN A 122 -10.49 -12.58 -11.02
C ASN A 122 -11.06 -13.92 -10.57
N ARG A 123 -11.78 -13.92 -9.46
CA ARG A 123 -12.37 -15.13 -8.85
C ARG A 123 -13.46 -15.80 -9.69
N THR A 124 -13.96 -15.10 -10.73
CA THR A 124 -14.89 -15.68 -11.71
C THR A 124 -14.18 -16.36 -12.88
N ASN A 125 -12.85 -16.18 -12.98
CA ASN A 125 -12.06 -16.74 -14.08
C ASN A 125 -12.12 -18.28 -14.08
N ARG A 126 -12.44 -18.86 -15.23
CA ARG A 126 -12.53 -20.32 -15.42
C ARG A 126 -11.20 -21.02 -15.13
N MET A 127 -10.07 -20.40 -15.52
CA MET A 127 -8.75 -21.01 -15.33
C MET A 127 -8.36 -21.07 -13.85
N LEU A 128 -8.74 -20.05 -13.07
CA LEU A 128 -8.58 -20.09 -11.62
C LEU A 128 -9.36 -21.28 -11.02
N LYS A 129 -10.61 -21.51 -11.46
CA LYS A 129 -11.44 -22.61 -10.96
C LYS A 129 -10.86 -23.98 -11.32
N ILE A 130 -10.25 -24.12 -12.51
CA ILE A 130 -9.57 -25.35 -12.91
C ILE A 130 -8.38 -25.62 -11.99
N LEU A 131 -7.48 -24.65 -11.79
CA LEU A 131 -6.35 -24.80 -10.87
C LEU A 131 -6.80 -25.06 -9.44
N GLN A 132 -7.84 -24.37 -8.97
CA GLN A 132 -8.42 -24.57 -7.64
C GLN A 132 -8.92 -26.01 -7.43
N SER A 133 -9.44 -26.64 -8.46
CA SER A 133 -9.98 -28.02 -8.37
C SER A 133 -8.91 -29.10 -8.15
N ILE A 134 -7.65 -28.80 -8.39
CA ILE A 134 -6.49 -29.70 -8.27
C ILE A 134 -5.48 -29.25 -7.22
N ALA A 135 -5.73 -28.14 -6.53
CA ALA A 135 -4.80 -27.51 -5.60
C ALA A 135 -5.29 -27.60 -4.16
N ASP A 136 -4.36 -27.58 -3.22
CA ASP A 136 -4.61 -27.08 -1.89
C ASP A 136 -4.67 -25.55 -2.02
N PHE A 137 -5.86 -24.97 -1.83
CA PHE A 137 -6.18 -23.60 -2.23
C PHE A 137 -6.36 -22.68 -1.03
N GLU A 138 -5.62 -21.58 -1.02
CA GLU A 138 -5.78 -20.50 -0.05
C GLU A 138 -6.18 -19.21 -0.76
N ASP A 139 -7.26 -18.54 -0.32
CA ASP A 139 -7.77 -17.29 -0.87
C ASP A 139 -7.84 -16.19 0.19
N PHE A 140 -6.96 -15.22 0.08
CA PHE A 140 -6.89 -14.05 0.97
C PHE A 140 -7.67 -12.90 0.35
N LYS A 141 -8.98 -12.88 0.63
CA LYS A 141 -9.86 -11.78 0.23
C LYS A 141 -9.66 -10.60 1.15
N THR A 142 -9.44 -9.46 0.58
CA THR A 142 -9.48 -8.20 1.31
C THR A 142 -10.94 -7.84 1.55
N LYS A 143 -11.52 -8.34 2.64
CA LYS A 143 -12.95 -8.13 2.95
C LYS A 143 -13.32 -6.68 3.23
N ASP A 144 -12.41 -5.86 3.68
CA ASP A 144 -12.50 -4.42 3.81
C ASP A 144 -11.08 -3.87 3.77
N THR A 145 -10.78 -3.04 2.79
CA THR A 145 -9.47 -2.44 2.59
C THR A 145 -8.97 -1.65 3.81
N GLU A 146 -9.88 -1.23 4.70
CA GLU A 146 -9.52 -0.45 5.89
C GLU A 146 -8.89 -1.28 7.02
N ASN A 147 -9.30 -2.54 7.20
CA ASN A 147 -8.83 -3.37 8.32
C ASN A 147 -7.82 -4.46 7.93
N ALA A 148 -7.70 -4.79 6.65
CA ALA A 148 -6.84 -5.89 6.21
C ALA A 148 -5.36 -5.70 6.58
N CYS A 149 -4.86 -4.48 6.46
CA CYS A 149 -3.48 -4.14 6.83
C CYS A 149 -3.27 -4.22 8.36
N SER A 150 -4.22 -3.73 9.16
CA SER A 150 -4.12 -3.79 10.62
C SER A 150 -4.26 -5.23 11.16
N ASP A 151 -5.10 -6.06 10.54
CA ASP A 151 -5.25 -7.46 10.92
C ASP A 151 -4.00 -8.28 10.56
N LEU A 152 -3.38 -7.99 9.41
CA LEU A 152 -2.10 -8.55 9.04
C LEU A 152 -1.00 -8.16 10.05
N LEU A 153 -0.95 -6.89 10.45
CA LEU A 153 0.00 -6.41 11.47
C LEU A 153 -0.15 -7.14 12.80
N LYS A 154 -1.38 -7.36 13.26
CA LYS A 154 -1.65 -8.11 14.50
C LYS A 154 -1.17 -9.55 14.40
N SER A 155 -1.51 -10.23 13.31
CA SER A 155 -1.08 -11.60 13.04
C SER A 155 0.45 -11.73 12.99
N GLU A 156 1.13 -10.82 12.28
CA GLU A 156 2.60 -10.85 12.20
C GLU A 156 3.27 -10.48 13.52
N ALA A 157 2.70 -9.54 14.30
CA ALA A 157 3.19 -9.23 15.63
C ALA A 157 3.15 -10.45 16.56
N GLU A 158 2.05 -11.22 16.51
CA GLU A 158 1.91 -12.47 17.27
C GLU A 158 2.97 -13.50 16.86
N LYS A 159 3.19 -13.71 15.54
CA LYS A 159 4.25 -14.61 15.03
C LYS A 159 5.65 -14.18 15.47
N MET A 160 5.90 -12.89 15.54
CA MET A 160 7.18 -12.32 16.01
C MET A 160 7.32 -12.32 17.52
N GLY A 161 6.27 -12.66 18.29
CA GLY A 161 6.26 -12.61 19.74
C GLY A 161 6.24 -11.20 20.34
N ILE A 162 5.88 -10.17 19.55
CA ILE A 162 5.77 -8.78 20.01
C ILE A 162 4.31 -8.42 20.33
N LYS A 163 4.10 -7.73 21.42
CA LYS A 163 2.78 -7.22 21.78
C LYS A 163 2.59 -5.81 21.25
N LEU A 164 1.43 -5.54 20.68
CA LEU A 164 0.97 -4.20 20.31
C LEU A 164 -0.05 -3.71 21.32
N GLU A 165 0.07 -2.46 21.77
CA GLU A 165 -1.00 -1.81 22.53
C GLU A 165 -2.24 -1.62 21.63
N ARG A 166 -3.39 -1.39 22.26
CA ARG A 166 -4.66 -1.18 21.56
C ARG A 166 -4.56 0.03 20.62
N GLY A 167 -4.91 -0.15 19.36
CA GLY A 167 -4.92 0.91 18.34
C GLY A 167 -3.61 1.07 17.55
N VAL A 168 -2.52 0.43 17.97
CA VAL A 168 -1.20 0.56 17.31
C VAL A 168 -1.22 0.02 15.87
N ALA A 169 -1.83 -1.14 15.64
CA ALA A 169 -1.91 -1.72 14.30
C ALA A 169 -2.70 -0.82 13.34
N GLU A 170 -3.80 -0.26 13.82
CA GLU A 170 -4.62 0.70 13.07
C GLU A 170 -3.85 1.99 12.80
N THR A 171 -3.09 2.48 13.77
CA THR A 171 -2.25 3.67 13.64
C THR A 171 -1.13 3.46 12.60
N ILE A 172 -0.39 2.34 12.67
CA ILE A 172 0.62 2.00 11.65
C ILE A 172 -0.01 1.91 10.28
N SER A 173 -1.13 1.17 10.15
CA SER A 173 -1.86 0.98 8.90
C SER A 173 -2.26 2.31 8.26
N ALA A 174 -2.75 3.24 9.08
CA ALA A 174 -3.12 4.58 8.65
C ALA A 174 -1.91 5.42 8.20
N ILE A 175 -0.82 5.39 8.97
CA ILE A 175 0.40 6.15 8.66
C ILE A 175 1.01 5.69 7.34
N VAL A 176 0.98 4.39 7.04
CA VAL A 176 1.51 3.82 5.79
C VAL A 176 0.46 3.72 4.67
N ALA A 177 -0.69 4.39 4.81
CA ALA A 177 -1.79 4.40 3.83
C ALA A 177 -2.21 2.98 3.38
N ASN A 178 -2.32 2.04 4.31
CA ASN A 178 -2.65 0.63 4.09
C ASN A 178 -1.65 -0.13 3.18
N ASN A 179 -0.43 0.36 3.01
CA ASN A 179 0.61 -0.36 2.28
C ASN A 179 1.15 -1.50 3.16
N THR A 180 0.70 -2.73 2.90
CA THR A 180 1.01 -3.92 3.68
C THR A 180 2.51 -4.24 3.78
N ARG A 181 3.24 -4.07 2.68
CA ARG A 181 4.70 -4.29 2.65
C ARG A 181 5.42 -3.35 3.60
N MET A 182 5.07 -2.07 3.55
CA MET A 182 5.66 -1.08 4.44
C MET A 182 5.23 -1.26 5.88
N ALA A 183 3.94 -1.51 6.10
CA ALA A 183 3.41 -1.79 7.43
C ALA A 183 4.23 -2.86 8.15
N LEU A 184 4.56 -3.96 7.46
CA LEU A 184 5.37 -5.03 8.04
C LEU A 184 6.85 -4.66 8.23
N GLN A 185 7.42 -3.83 7.36
CA GLN A 185 8.77 -3.30 7.57
C GLN A 185 8.82 -2.40 8.79
N GLU A 186 7.84 -1.52 8.94
CA GLU A 186 7.73 -0.64 10.11
C GLU A 186 7.45 -1.41 11.40
N LEU A 187 6.63 -2.46 11.35
CA LEU A 187 6.41 -3.35 12.50
C LEU A 187 7.72 -4.00 12.95
N LYS A 188 8.53 -4.52 12.02
CA LYS A 188 9.86 -5.10 12.33
C LYS A 188 10.80 -4.07 12.94
N LYS A 189 10.80 -2.84 12.42
CA LYS A 189 11.60 -1.74 12.97
C LYS A 189 11.16 -1.39 14.39
N LEU A 190 9.85 -1.27 14.63
CA LEU A 190 9.30 -1.01 15.96
C LEU A 190 9.59 -2.13 16.96
N ALA A 191 9.50 -3.40 16.54
CA ALA A 191 9.87 -4.54 17.37
C ALA A 191 11.35 -4.46 17.83
N ASN A 192 12.26 -4.12 16.91
CA ASN A 192 13.66 -3.89 17.22
C ASN A 192 13.86 -2.65 18.12
N TYR A 193 13.11 -1.57 17.88
CA TYR A 193 13.19 -0.34 18.69
C TYR A 193 12.83 -0.59 20.14
N VAL A 194 11.78 -1.39 20.40
CA VAL A 194 11.40 -1.78 21.76
C VAL A 194 12.19 -2.99 22.28
N ASN A 195 13.17 -3.49 21.50
CA ASN A 195 14.05 -4.62 21.81
C ASN A 195 13.28 -5.90 22.21
N PHE A 196 12.05 -6.08 21.75
CA PHE A 196 11.13 -7.17 22.15
C PHE A 196 10.83 -7.27 23.65
N GLU A 197 11.21 -6.28 24.46
CA GLU A 197 11.09 -6.30 25.93
C GLU A 197 9.77 -5.73 26.44
N ARG A 198 9.16 -4.83 25.67
CA ARG A 198 7.89 -4.20 26.04
C ARG A 198 6.92 -4.14 24.85
N PRO A 199 5.62 -3.94 25.10
CA PRO A 199 4.68 -3.70 24.02
C PRO A 199 5.04 -2.43 23.22
N VAL A 200 4.76 -2.45 21.92
CA VAL A 200 4.81 -1.24 21.07
C VAL A 200 3.63 -0.36 21.43
N SER A 201 3.91 0.88 21.79
CA SER A 201 2.90 1.89 22.11
C SER A 201 2.50 2.71 20.88
N GLU A 202 1.36 3.41 20.98
CA GLU A 202 0.93 4.33 19.92
C GLU A 202 1.94 5.49 19.72
N SER A 203 2.58 5.95 20.80
CA SER A 203 3.63 6.98 20.73
C SER A 203 4.87 6.49 19.96
N ASP A 204 5.28 5.22 20.13
CA ASP A 204 6.38 4.65 19.37
C ASP A 204 6.05 4.62 17.87
N ALA A 205 4.82 4.21 17.51
CA ALA A 205 4.39 4.20 16.11
C ALA A 205 4.39 5.62 15.51
N ILE A 206 3.92 6.60 16.25
CA ILE A 206 3.85 8.00 15.81
C ILE A 206 5.25 8.60 15.62
N GLU A 207 6.19 8.29 16.50
CA GLU A 207 7.54 8.84 16.47
C GLU A 207 8.41 8.18 15.42
N MET A 208 8.30 6.85 15.27
CA MET A 208 9.23 6.06 14.49
C MET A 208 8.75 5.74 13.08
N VAL A 209 7.43 5.65 12.84
CA VAL A 209 6.90 5.32 11.51
C VAL A 209 6.80 6.59 10.66
N PRO A 210 7.53 6.69 9.54
CA PRO A 210 7.40 7.81 8.64
C PRO A 210 6.00 7.80 8.00
N ILE A 211 5.39 8.96 7.87
CA ILE A 211 4.10 9.10 7.19
C ILE A 211 4.32 8.73 5.72
N PHE A 212 3.65 7.66 5.31
CA PHE A 212 3.79 7.14 3.96
C PHE A 212 2.57 7.49 3.10
N GLY A 213 2.88 8.02 1.97
CA GLY A 213 1.96 8.31 0.91
C GLY A 213 2.55 9.40 0.03
N GLU A 214 3.18 9.02 -1.08
CA GLU A 214 3.78 9.92 -2.06
C GLU A 214 5.14 10.56 -1.68
N GLY A 215 5.93 9.95 -0.76
CA GLY A 215 7.35 10.23 -0.55
C GLY A 215 7.72 11.72 -0.46
N ASP A 216 8.56 12.20 -1.38
CA ASP A 216 9.06 13.57 -1.46
C ASP A 216 7.97 14.66 -1.44
N PHE A 217 6.73 14.34 -1.86
CA PHE A 217 5.63 15.31 -1.91
C PHE A 217 5.10 15.68 -0.52
N PHE A 218 5.07 14.71 0.42
CA PHE A 218 4.67 15.00 1.81
C PHE A 218 5.72 15.81 2.54
N ASP A 219 7.01 15.54 2.29
CA ASP A 219 8.08 16.35 2.86
C ASP A 219 7.99 17.80 2.38
N ILE A 220 7.68 17.99 1.10
CA ILE A 220 7.46 19.32 0.53
C ILE A 220 6.20 19.97 1.15
N SER A 221 5.11 19.24 1.31
CA SER A 221 3.89 19.77 1.90
C SER A 221 4.07 20.10 3.39
N ASN A 222 4.75 19.26 4.15
CA ASN A 222 5.09 19.52 5.55
C ASN A 222 6.00 20.74 5.70
N ALA A 223 7.03 20.85 4.84
CA ALA A 223 7.90 22.02 4.81
C ALA A 223 7.12 23.29 4.45
N PHE A 224 6.17 23.22 3.50
CA PHE A 224 5.30 24.34 3.15
C PHE A 224 4.45 24.80 4.36
N TYR A 225 3.80 23.88 5.07
CA TYR A 225 2.96 24.23 6.21
C TYR A 225 3.74 24.48 7.51
N SER A 226 5.05 24.23 7.55
CA SER A 226 5.90 24.66 8.68
C SER A 226 5.95 26.17 8.83
N GLY A 227 5.71 26.91 7.73
CA GLY A 227 5.81 28.36 7.66
C GLY A 227 7.25 28.86 7.47
N ASN A 228 8.25 27.97 7.42
CA ASN A 228 9.64 28.33 7.15
C ASN A 228 9.90 28.30 5.63
N LEU A 229 10.01 29.51 5.04
CA LEU A 229 10.23 29.65 3.59
C LEU A 229 11.57 29.04 3.15
N GLU A 230 12.62 29.15 3.95
CA GLU A 230 13.96 28.64 3.60
C GLU A 230 13.95 27.11 3.52
N ASP A 231 13.38 26.43 4.51
CA ASP A 231 13.25 24.96 4.55
C ASP A 231 12.35 24.46 3.40
N ALA A 232 11.24 25.15 3.17
CA ALA A 232 10.31 24.81 2.09
C ALA A 232 10.98 24.94 0.71
N MET A 233 11.74 26.02 0.49
CA MET A 233 12.49 26.23 -0.75
C MET A 233 13.66 25.25 -0.90
N GLY A 234 14.33 24.87 0.19
CA GLY A 234 15.38 23.86 0.21
C GLY A 234 14.85 22.49 -0.20
N THR A 235 13.70 22.09 0.34
CA THR A 235 13.03 20.81 0.03
C THR A 235 12.54 20.79 -1.41
N LEU A 236 11.94 21.88 -1.88
CA LEU A 236 11.50 22.02 -3.27
C LEU A 236 12.68 21.91 -4.25
N ARG A 237 13.82 22.57 -3.95
CA ARG A 237 15.02 22.50 -4.77
C ARG A 237 15.58 21.09 -4.85
N ARG A 238 15.63 20.35 -3.73
CA ARG A 238 16.07 18.95 -3.71
C ARG A 238 15.22 18.07 -4.62
N TYR A 239 13.91 18.22 -4.58
CA TYR A 239 12.99 17.46 -5.42
C TYR A 239 13.26 17.65 -6.91
N PHE A 240 13.34 18.90 -7.38
CA PHE A 240 13.60 19.19 -8.80
C PHE A 240 15.02 18.85 -9.23
N PHE A 241 16.00 18.92 -8.33
CA PHE A 241 17.39 18.55 -8.62
C PHE A 241 17.57 17.02 -8.75
N THR A 242 16.90 16.25 -7.91
CA THR A 242 17.04 14.78 -7.89
C THR A 242 16.30 14.11 -9.07
N ASN A 243 15.21 14.70 -9.52
CA ASN A 243 14.36 14.15 -10.57
C ASN A 243 14.39 15.04 -11.83
N LYS A 244 15.11 14.63 -12.86
CA LYS A 244 15.18 15.38 -14.13
C LYS A 244 13.83 15.51 -14.87
N THR A 245 12.87 14.63 -14.59
CA THR A 245 11.51 14.63 -15.14
C THR A 245 10.48 15.05 -14.11
N ALA A 246 10.90 15.75 -13.05
CA ALA A 246 10.02 16.18 -11.97
C ALA A 246 8.88 17.07 -12.48
N SER A 247 7.67 16.79 -12.04
CA SER A 247 6.47 17.58 -12.33
C SER A 247 5.97 18.28 -11.07
N ALA A 248 5.50 19.50 -11.20
CA ALA A 248 4.88 20.27 -10.13
C ALA A 248 3.45 19.81 -9.81
N ARG A 249 2.76 19.16 -10.75
CA ARG A 249 1.34 18.77 -10.60
C ARG A 249 1.08 17.88 -9.39
N PRO A 250 1.86 16.82 -9.12
CA PRO A 250 1.68 16.00 -7.92
C PRO A 250 1.85 16.82 -6.62
N ILE A 251 2.83 17.72 -6.57
CA ILE A 251 3.07 18.58 -5.40
C ILE A 251 1.85 19.49 -5.14
N ILE A 252 1.35 20.16 -6.18
CA ILE A 252 0.13 20.99 -6.06
C ILE A 252 -1.05 20.16 -5.58
N SER A 253 -1.24 18.97 -6.13
CA SER A 253 -2.34 18.07 -5.74
C SER A 253 -2.28 17.70 -4.25
N VAL A 254 -1.10 17.36 -3.72
CA VAL A 254 -0.93 17.01 -2.30
C VAL A 254 -1.18 18.21 -1.39
N ILE A 255 -0.58 19.37 -1.70
CA ILE A 255 -0.79 20.60 -0.93
C ILE A 255 -2.28 21.01 -0.96
N GLN A 256 -2.94 20.91 -2.11
CA GLN A 256 -4.36 21.23 -2.27
C GLN A 256 -5.28 20.33 -1.44
N LYS A 257 -5.04 19.02 -1.45
CA LYS A 257 -5.78 18.07 -0.60
C LYS A 257 -5.62 18.43 0.87
N GLN A 258 -4.39 18.63 1.32
CA GLN A 258 -4.11 19.00 2.71
C GLN A 258 -4.75 20.35 3.08
N ASN A 259 -4.64 21.36 2.19
CA ASN A 259 -5.25 22.67 2.41
C ASN A 259 -6.78 22.60 2.57
N SER A 260 -7.44 21.77 1.76
CA SER A 260 -8.90 21.57 1.86
C SER A 260 -9.30 21.02 3.22
N ILE A 261 -8.53 20.08 3.78
CA ILE A 261 -8.78 19.55 5.13
C ILE A 261 -8.50 20.60 6.20
N LEU A 262 -7.39 21.36 6.07
CA LEU A 262 -7.05 22.44 6.99
C LEU A 262 -8.14 23.53 7.05
N ILE A 263 -8.72 23.90 5.90
CA ILE A 263 -9.85 24.83 5.83
C ILE A 263 -11.04 24.31 6.62
N GLN A 264 -11.41 23.03 6.47
CA GLN A 264 -12.52 22.42 7.17
C GLN A 264 -12.27 22.36 8.68
N ILE A 265 -11.11 21.90 9.11
CA ILE A 265 -10.73 21.88 10.53
C ILE A 265 -10.78 23.30 11.11
N ARG A 266 -10.22 24.28 10.40
CA ARG A 266 -10.19 25.67 10.88
C ARG A 266 -11.59 26.27 10.98
N ALA A 267 -12.45 26.03 10.01
CA ALA A 267 -13.86 26.48 10.05
C ALA A 267 -14.60 25.89 11.26
N LEU A 268 -14.38 24.61 11.57
CA LEU A 268 -14.97 23.96 12.75
C LEU A 268 -14.39 24.53 14.06
N MET A 269 -13.10 24.91 14.10
CA MET A 269 -12.49 25.59 15.24
C MET A 269 -13.06 27.00 15.45
N ASP A 270 -13.19 27.77 14.37
CA ASP A 270 -13.76 29.13 14.44
C ASP A 270 -15.24 29.12 14.82
N SER A 271 -15.97 28.04 14.46
CA SER A 271 -17.35 27.80 14.90
C SER A 271 -17.46 27.20 16.31
N LYS A 272 -16.35 27.01 17.03
CA LYS A 272 -16.28 26.44 18.39
C LYS A 272 -16.78 24.98 18.52
N ILE A 273 -16.81 24.27 17.39
CA ILE A 273 -17.19 22.85 17.34
C ILE A 273 -15.99 21.97 17.66
N LEU A 274 -14.81 22.33 17.10
CA LEU A 274 -13.55 21.76 17.51
C LEU A 274 -12.81 22.73 18.43
N PRO A 275 -12.10 22.23 19.46
CA PRO A 275 -11.26 23.08 20.29
C PRO A 275 -10.07 23.61 19.48
N LYS A 276 -9.79 24.91 19.62
CA LYS A 276 -8.62 25.54 19.00
C LYS A 276 -7.39 25.34 19.89
N ILE A 277 -6.73 24.21 19.71
CA ILE A 277 -5.53 23.83 20.46
C ILE A 277 -4.37 23.58 19.52
N SER A 278 -3.15 23.93 19.95
CA SER A 278 -1.91 23.74 19.17
C SER A 278 -1.31 22.34 19.35
N SER A 279 -1.97 21.49 20.13
CA SER A 279 -1.64 20.10 20.37
C SER A 279 -2.63 19.17 19.68
N GLN A 280 -2.52 17.89 19.92
CA GLN A 280 -3.46 16.89 19.40
C GLN A 280 -4.88 17.13 19.90
N LEU A 281 -5.88 17.00 19.02
CA LEU A 281 -7.29 17.00 19.39
C LEU A 281 -7.63 15.79 20.28
N PRO A 282 -8.56 15.95 21.24
CA PRO A 282 -9.09 14.82 22.00
C PRO A 282 -9.70 13.77 21.05
N ARG A 283 -9.54 12.48 21.39
CA ARG A 283 -10.15 11.37 20.62
C ARG A 283 -11.67 11.56 20.52
N GLY A 284 -12.23 11.22 19.37
CA GLY A 284 -13.66 11.36 19.11
C GLY A 284 -14.10 12.77 18.69
N SER A 285 -13.24 13.78 18.78
CA SER A 285 -13.62 15.16 18.43
C SER A 285 -14.07 15.32 16.99
N ILE A 286 -13.36 14.70 16.05
CA ILE A 286 -13.67 14.76 14.61
C ILE A 286 -14.91 13.89 14.31
N ALA A 287 -15.00 12.70 14.93
CA ALA A 287 -16.15 11.82 14.77
C ALA A 287 -17.44 12.51 15.25
N ASN A 288 -17.41 13.13 16.44
CA ASN A 288 -18.56 13.89 16.96
C ASN A 288 -18.93 15.07 16.06
N ALA A 289 -17.95 15.79 15.50
CA ALA A 289 -18.21 16.83 14.53
C ALA A 289 -18.85 16.24 13.24
N GLY A 290 -18.45 15.03 12.83
CA GLY A 290 -18.99 14.29 11.72
C GLY A 290 -20.46 13.91 11.91
N GLU A 291 -20.88 13.56 13.11
CA GLU A 291 -22.31 13.30 13.42
C GLU A 291 -23.20 14.54 13.17
N ILE A 292 -22.67 15.72 13.42
CA ILE A 292 -23.40 16.97 13.24
C ILE A 292 -23.41 17.43 11.78
N PHE A 293 -22.24 17.37 11.12
CA PHE A 293 -22.01 17.98 9.79
C PHE A 293 -21.91 16.98 8.66
N GLY A 294 -21.75 15.70 8.94
CA GLY A 294 -21.58 14.66 7.92
C GLY A 294 -22.71 14.64 6.88
N LYS A 295 -23.95 15.00 7.29
CA LYS A 295 -25.09 15.11 6.39
C LYS A 295 -24.91 16.10 5.23
N TYR A 296 -24.07 17.11 5.39
CA TYR A 296 -23.77 18.08 4.32
C TYR A 296 -22.83 17.49 3.26
N PHE A 297 -22.24 16.33 3.53
CA PHE A 297 -21.33 15.60 2.65
C PHE A 297 -21.96 14.30 2.12
N GLU A 298 -23.25 14.03 2.39
CA GLU A 298 -23.93 12.79 1.96
C GLU A 298 -24.00 12.62 0.43
N GLY A 299 -23.94 13.70 -0.32
CA GLY A 299 -23.85 13.69 -1.79
C GLY A 299 -22.43 13.62 -2.33
N ALA A 300 -21.41 13.77 -1.47
CA ALA A 300 -20.01 13.62 -1.83
C ALA A 300 -19.58 12.16 -1.70
N ASP A 301 -18.56 11.77 -2.48
CA ASP A 301 -17.95 10.45 -2.36
C ASP A 301 -17.48 10.23 -0.91
N LYS A 302 -18.08 9.23 -0.22
CA LYS A 302 -17.82 8.96 1.21
C LYS A 302 -16.34 8.72 1.53
N LYS A 303 -15.53 8.44 0.51
CA LYS A 303 -14.07 8.21 0.60
C LYS A 303 -13.25 9.30 -0.07
N SER A 304 -13.75 10.51 -0.18
CA SER A 304 -13.01 11.62 -0.79
C SER A 304 -11.81 12.02 0.06
N SER A 305 -10.63 12.08 -0.57
CA SER A 305 -9.40 12.60 0.07
C SER A 305 -9.47 14.10 0.41
N TYR A 306 -10.52 14.80 -0.02
CA TYR A 306 -10.79 16.21 0.27
C TYR A 306 -11.80 16.41 1.41
N ASN A 307 -12.35 15.34 1.99
CA ASN A 307 -13.33 15.39 3.05
C ASN A 307 -12.66 15.03 4.39
N LEU A 308 -12.75 15.94 5.37
CA LEU A 308 -12.20 15.74 6.72
C LEU A 308 -12.75 14.46 7.39
N PHE A 309 -14.06 14.19 7.25
CA PHE A 309 -14.70 13.04 7.89
C PHE A 309 -14.40 11.70 7.22
N SER A 310 -13.71 11.72 6.08
CA SER A 310 -13.17 10.53 5.41
C SER A 310 -11.70 10.28 5.77
N GLN A 311 -11.06 11.21 6.50
CA GLN A 311 -9.66 11.06 6.90
C GLN A 311 -9.55 10.19 8.15
N ASN A 312 -8.37 9.57 8.32
CA ASN A 312 -8.05 8.95 9.58
C ASN A 312 -8.09 10.00 10.71
N GLU A 313 -8.92 9.74 11.74
CA GLU A 313 -9.14 10.68 12.82
C GLU A 313 -7.86 11.07 13.55
N TRP A 314 -6.98 10.07 13.77
CA TRP A 314 -5.70 10.33 14.43
C TRP A 314 -4.83 11.29 13.59
N TYR A 315 -4.68 11.03 12.28
CA TYR A 315 -3.87 11.88 11.40
C TYR A 315 -4.42 13.31 11.36
N ALA A 316 -5.71 13.46 11.15
CA ALA A 316 -6.36 14.76 11.10
C ALA A 316 -6.26 15.50 12.45
N GLY A 317 -6.44 14.79 13.58
CA GLY A 317 -6.39 15.37 14.92
C GLY A 317 -4.99 15.69 15.44
N SER A 318 -3.98 14.85 15.12
CA SER A 318 -2.62 15.00 15.67
C SER A 318 -1.66 15.76 14.77
N LYS A 319 -1.85 15.68 13.43
CA LYS A 319 -0.93 16.32 12.47
C LYS A 319 -1.53 17.55 11.82
N LEU A 320 -2.79 17.51 11.38
CA LEU A 320 -3.40 18.63 10.66
C LEU A 320 -4.03 19.67 11.57
N ALA A 321 -4.68 19.27 12.65
CA ALA A 321 -5.34 20.21 13.56
C ALA A 321 -4.38 21.23 14.21
N PRO A 322 -3.15 20.87 14.64
CA PRO A 322 -2.18 21.84 15.14
C PRO A 322 -1.76 22.87 14.08
N ILE A 323 -1.68 22.47 12.82
CA ILE A 323 -1.39 23.38 11.69
C ILE A 323 -2.56 24.35 11.50
N ALA A 324 -3.79 23.82 11.42
CA ALA A 324 -5.00 24.63 11.26
C ALA A 324 -5.20 25.61 12.42
N ALA A 325 -4.83 25.22 13.65
CA ALA A 325 -4.92 26.12 14.83
C ALA A 325 -4.01 27.33 14.74
N LYS A 326 -2.83 27.20 14.10
CA LYS A 326 -1.84 28.27 13.92
C LYS A 326 -2.17 29.21 12.76
N MET A 327 -2.97 28.78 11.80
CA MET A 327 -3.30 29.57 10.61
C MET A 327 -4.69 30.21 10.73
N THR A 328 -4.92 31.34 10.09
CA THR A 328 -6.25 31.93 9.95
C THR A 328 -7.01 31.29 8.80
N LEU A 329 -8.35 31.28 8.86
CA LEU A 329 -9.17 30.79 7.75
C LEU A 329 -8.88 31.58 6.47
N LYS A 330 -8.69 32.89 6.59
CA LYS A 330 -8.32 33.78 5.45
C LYS A 330 -7.01 33.30 4.79
N LYS A 331 -5.96 33.05 5.58
CA LYS A 331 -4.67 32.58 5.08
C LYS A 331 -4.80 31.27 4.29
N LEU A 332 -5.58 30.31 4.81
CA LEU A 332 -5.82 29.03 4.14
C LEU A 332 -6.60 29.20 2.82
N ILE A 333 -7.54 30.15 2.76
CA ILE A 333 -8.26 30.50 1.53
C ILE A 333 -7.32 31.16 0.53
N ASP A 334 -6.45 32.08 0.97
CA ASP A 334 -5.46 32.74 0.12
C ASP A 334 -4.47 31.70 -0.47
N ILE A 335 -4.04 30.72 0.32
CA ILE A 335 -3.24 29.58 -0.15
C ILE A 335 -4.00 28.79 -1.23
N GLN A 336 -5.30 28.52 -1.03
CA GLN A 336 -6.11 27.81 -2.04
C GLN A 336 -6.17 28.59 -3.37
N MET A 337 -6.33 29.88 -3.30
CA MET A 337 -6.31 30.74 -4.51
C MET A 337 -4.95 30.75 -5.20
N ASN A 338 -3.86 30.79 -4.43
CA ASN A 338 -2.50 30.72 -4.97
C ASN A 338 -2.21 29.37 -5.64
N LEU A 339 -2.73 28.25 -5.08
CA LEU A 339 -2.63 26.92 -5.67
C LEU A 339 -3.37 26.83 -7.01
N THR A 340 -4.59 27.41 -7.08
CA THR A 340 -5.37 27.47 -8.33
C THR A 340 -4.60 28.25 -9.39
N LYS A 341 -4.05 29.41 -9.03
CA LYS A 341 -3.25 30.21 -9.95
C LYS A 341 -1.97 29.50 -10.40
N ALA A 342 -1.27 28.80 -9.52
CA ALA A 342 -0.10 28.02 -9.89
C ALA A 342 -0.45 26.91 -10.88
N PHE A 343 -1.62 26.27 -10.72
CA PHE A 343 -2.10 25.26 -11.66
C PHE A 343 -2.42 25.85 -13.04
N GLU A 344 -3.06 27.02 -13.09
CA GLU A 344 -3.27 27.77 -14.33
C GLU A 344 -1.94 28.15 -15.00
N ASP A 345 -0.97 28.62 -14.20
CA ASP A 345 0.38 29.00 -14.67
C ASP A 345 1.13 27.77 -15.25
N LEU A 346 0.95 26.56 -14.70
CA LEU A 346 1.52 25.31 -15.26
C LEU A 346 0.96 24.95 -16.63
N ILE A 347 -0.30 25.33 -16.88
CA ILE A 347 -0.92 25.13 -18.20
C ILE A 347 -0.41 26.18 -19.18
N ALA A 348 -0.30 27.43 -18.74
CA ALA A 348 0.09 28.55 -19.58
C ALA A 348 1.61 28.58 -19.88
N ARG A 349 2.44 28.08 -18.97
CA ARG A 349 3.92 28.11 -19.07
C ARG A 349 4.50 26.71 -18.94
N PRO A 350 4.36 25.82 -19.94
CA PRO A 350 4.91 24.47 -19.89
C PRO A 350 6.42 24.47 -19.70
N ASN A 351 6.95 23.47 -18.99
CA ASN A 351 8.37 23.31 -18.64
C ASN A 351 8.95 24.34 -17.65
N ASN A 352 8.11 25.11 -16.95
CA ASN A 352 8.53 26.06 -15.92
C ASN A 352 8.12 25.62 -14.50
N ASP A 353 7.97 24.32 -14.28
CA ASP A 353 7.44 23.72 -13.05
C ASP A 353 8.13 24.25 -11.79
N GLU A 354 9.47 24.21 -11.74
CA GLU A 354 10.23 24.70 -10.58
C GLU A 354 10.00 26.18 -10.31
N SER A 355 10.02 27.03 -11.35
CA SER A 355 9.83 28.48 -11.20
C SER A 355 8.43 28.80 -10.66
N ILE A 356 7.40 28.13 -11.19
CA ILE A 356 6.01 28.32 -10.77
C ILE A 356 5.83 27.89 -9.31
N MET A 357 6.42 26.75 -8.90
CA MET A 357 6.35 26.30 -7.52
C MET A 357 7.09 27.26 -6.57
N ARG A 358 8.21 27.83 -6.98
CA ARG A 358 8.92 28.85 -6.20
C ARG A 358 8.05 30.10 -6.01
N GLU A 359 7.41 30.57 -7.09
CA GLU A 359 6.49 31.70 -7.03
C GLU A 359 5.31 31.43 -6.09
N LEU A 360 4.72 30.22 -6.16
CA LEU A 360 3.66 29.76 -5.26
C LEU A 360 4.08 29.84 -3.80
N PHE A 361 5.27 29.29 -3.48
CA PHE A 361 5.79 29.24 -2.11
C PHE A 361 6.06 30.64 -1.56
N ILE A 362 6.70 31.49 -2.34
CA ILE A 362 6.96 32.87 -1.96
C ILE A 362 5.64 33.60 -1.70
N ARG A 363 4.67 33.57 -2.64
CA ARG A 363 3.37 34.22 -2.47
C ARG A 363 2.62 33.73 -1.24
N SER A 364 2.67 32.42 -0.97
CA SER A 364 1.90 31.79 0.11
C SER A 364 2.54 31.96 1.48
N LEU A 365 3.87 31.99 1.59
CA LEU A 365 4.60 32.00 2.86
C LEU A 365 5.11 33.40 3.25
N SER A 366 5.25 34.35 2.32
CA SER A 366 5.70 35.73 2.59
C SER A 366 4.59 36.70 3.04
N ILE A 367 3.33 36.25 3.09
CA ILE A 367 2.21 37.07 3.57
C ILE A 367 2.02 36.80 5.05
N GLU A 368 2.28 37.78 5.92
CA GLU A 368 1.93 37.79 7.34
C GLU A 368 0.42 37.90 7.57
#